data_e4523a8d7a775708fa14fa06362c14e2
#
_entry.id   e4523a8d7a775708fa14fa06362c14e2
#
_cell.length_a   1.000
_cell.length_b   1.000
_cell.length_c   1.000
_cell.angle_alpha   90.00
_cell.angle_beta   90.00
_cell.angle_gamma   90.00
#
_symmetry.space_group_name_H-M   'P 1'
#
loop_
_entity.id
_entity.type
_entity.pdbx_description
1 polymer ?
#
loop_
_entity_poly.entity_id
_entity_poly.type
_entity_poly.pdbx_seq_one_letter_code
_entity_poly.pdbx_strand_id
1 'polypeptide(L)'
;VSAVADALRSGWITTGPRTKEFEKRIAKLCGTDKAVALGSATACLESILRFLGIGAGDEVITSAYTYTASASPAVHVGATLKFIDVAPDSFEMDYDALEAAITEKTKVIVPVDIAGVPCDYDRIFDIVERKKALFHPSNDVQRAIGRVIVAADSAHAFGASYMRAGERIMCGNVADFTS
;
A
#
# COMPACT_ATOMS: atom_id res chain seq x y z
N VAL A 1 -3.31 18.57 -24.48
CA VAL A 1 -4.59 18.88 -25.17
C VAL A 1 -4.85 17.87 -26.32
N SER A 2 -3.89 17.62 -27.25
CA SER A 2 -4.10 16.72 -28.40
C SER A 2 -4.54 15.29 -27.96
N ALA A 3 -3.85 14.69 -27.01
CA ALA A 3 -4.20 13.33 -26.53
C ALA A 3 -5.62 13.21 -25.98
N VAL A 4 -6.14 14.26 -25.32
CA VAL A 4 -7.54 14.31 -24.85
C VAL A 4 -8.50 14.41 -26.03
N ALA A 5 -8.23 15.29 -26.98
CA ALA A 5 -9.05 15.45 -28.19
C ALA A 5 -9.09 14.14 -29.00
N ASP A 6 -7.96 13.45 -29.12
CA ASP A 6 -7.89 12.17 -29.81
C ASP A 6 -8.68 11.05 -29.11
N ALA A 7 -8.66 11.04 -27.76
CA ALA A 7 -9.48 10.12 -26.99
C ALA A 7 -10.97 10.35 -27.23
N LEU A 8 -11.40 11.62 -27.19
CA LEU A 8 -12.80 11.99 -27.50
C LEU A 8 -13.20 11.61 -28.93
N ARG A 9 -12.35 11.89 -29.93
CA ARG A 9 -12.63 11.56 -31.35
C ARG A 9 -12.68 10.04 -31.59
N SER A 10 -11.93 9.27 -30.81
CA SER A 10 -11.96 7.81 -30.93
C SER A 10 -13.28 7.17 -30.49
N GLY A 11 -14.14 7.92 -29.79
CA GLY A 11 -15.34 7.42 -29.14
C GLY A 11 -15.09 6.53 -27.90
N TRP A 12 -13.83 6.26 -27.55
CA TRP A 12 -13.48 5.44 -26.39
C TRP A 12 -13.16 6.31 -25.17
N ILE A 13 -14.18 6.65 -24.41
CA ILE A 13 -14.12 7.57 -23.28
C ILE A 13 -14.16 6.89 -21.90
N THR A 14 -14.07 5.55 -21.88
CA THR A 14 -14.00 4.74 -20.65
C THR A 14 -12.62 4.04 -20.55
N THR A 15 -12.47 3.13 -19.57
CA THR A 15 -11.28 2.26 -19.47
C THR A 15 -11.04 1.51 -20.78
N GLY A 16 -9.88 1.70 -21.38
CA GLY A 16 -9.61 1.18 -22.73
C GLY A 16 -8.11 1.10 -23.05
N PRO A 17 -7.75 1.16 -24.35
CA PRO A 17 -6.36 0.97 -24.80
C PRO A 17 -5.35 1.92 -24.13
N ARG A 18 -5.73 3.19 -23.91
CA ARG A 18 -4.87 4.18 -23.24
C ARG A 18 -4.61 3.84 -21.78
N THR A 19 -5.63 3.39 -21.05
CA THR A 19 -5.49 2.92 -19.66
C THR A 19 -4.58 1.70 -19.60
N LYS A 20 -4.77 0.71 -20.47
CA LYS A 20 -3.92 -0.47 -20.53
C LYS A 20 -2.46 -0.15 -20.85
N GLU A 21 -2.23 0.80 -21.73
CA GLU A 21 -0.87 1.26 -22.06
C GLU A 21 -0.24 1.99 -20.85
N PHE A 22 -1.02 2.83 -20.15
CA PHE A 22 -0.59 3.49 -18.93
C PHE A 22 -0.21 2.48 -17.86
N GLU A 23 -1.06 1.50 -17.57
CA GLU A 23 -0.80 0.41 -16.62
C GLU A 23 0.49 -0.34 -16.94
N LYS A 24 0.73 -0.69 -18.20
CA LYS A 24 1.98 -1.34 -18.64
C LYS A 24 3.22 -0.48 -18.40
N ARG A 25 3.12 0.83 -18.65
CA ARG A 25 4.24 1.75 -18.43
C ARG A 25 4.54 1.92 -16.95
N ILE A 26 3.52 2.01 -16.11
CA ILE A 26 3.68 2.07 -14.65
C ILE A 26 4.31 0.78 -14.14
N ALA A 27 3.79 -0.39 -14.50
CA ALA A 27 4.36 -1.67 -14.11
C ALA A 27 5.84 -1.78 -14.49
N LYS A 28 6.19 -1.37 -15.73
CA LYS A 28 7.58 -1.36 -16.19
C LYS A 28 8.46 -0.38 -15.40
N LEU A 29 7.96 0.82 -15.12
CA LEU A 29 8.69 1.84 -14.36
C LEU A 29 8.98 1.39 -12.94
N CYS A 30 7.97 0.80 -12.28
CA CYS A 30 8.09 0.32 -10.90
C CYS A 30 8.80 -1.04 -10.79
N GLY A 31 8.99 -1.76 -11.90
CA GLY A 31 9.58 -3.11 -11.89
C GLY A 31 8.64 -4.16 -11.29
N THR A 32 7.32 -3.95 -11.37
CA THR A 32 6.30 -4.89 -10.91
C THR A 32 5.63 -5.62 -12.09
N ASP A 33 5.05 -6.78 -11.84
CA ASP A 33 4.40 -7.58 -12.89
C ASP A 33 3.16 -6.89 -13.46
N LYS A 34 2.41 -6.17 -12.62
CA LYS A 34 1.14 -5.54 -13.01
C LYS A 34 0.91 -4.24 -12.25
N ALA A 35 0.21 -3.32 -12.91
CA ALA A 35 -0.39 -2.15 -12.29
C ALA A 35 -1.85 -2.05 -12.74
N VAL A 36 -2.68 -1.47 -11.90
CA VAL A 36 -4.11 -1.23 -12.17
C VAL A 36 -4.39 0.25 -11.93
N ALA A 37 -4.95 0.93 -12.94
CA ALA A 37 -5.32 2.34 -12.83
C ALA A 37 -6.70 2.47 -12.19
N LEU A 38 -6.76 3.22 -11.10
CA LEU A 38 -7.99 3.54 -10.37
C LEU A 38 -8.15 5.06 -10.26
N GLY A 39 -9.30 5.51 -9.74
CA GLY A 39 -9.64 6.93 -9.71
C GLY A 39 -8.84 7.76 -8.69
N SER A 40 -8.23 7.13 -7.69
CA SER A 40 -7.39 7.77 -6.66
C SER A 40 -6.60 6.73 -5.87
N ALA A 41 -5.53 7.17 -5.15
CA ALA A 41 -4.81 6.31 -4.21
C ALA A 41 -5.73 5.79 -3.09
N THR A 42 -6.67 6.59 -2.61
CA THR A 42 -7.70 6.14 -1.65
C THR A 42 -8.50 4.96 -2.20
N ALA A 43 -8.95 5.04 -3.45
CA ALA A 43 -9.68 3.95 -4.09
C ALA A 43 -8.78 2.71 -4.29
N CYS A 44 -7.48 2.91 -4.53
CA CYS A 44 -6.50 1.81 -4.60
C CYS A 44 -6.39 1.09 -3.26
N LEU A 45 -6.15 1.81 -2.16
CA LEU A 45 -6.06 1.23 -0.82
C LEU A 45 -7.36 0.51 -0.42
N GLU A 46 -8.52 1.12 -0.65
CA GLU A 46 -9.80 0.46 -0.37
C GLU A 46 -9.97 -0.82 -1.20
N SER A 47 -9.60 -0.80 -2.48
CA SER A 47 -9.66 -1.97 -3.35
C SER A 47 -8.72 -3.08 -2.88
N ILE A 48 -7.51 -2.73 -2.41
CA ILE A 48 -6.56 -3.68 -1.82
C ILE A 48 -7.18 -4.34 -0.58
N LEU A 49 -7.72 -3.54 0.37
CA LEU A 49 -8.33 -4.08 1.58
C LEU A 49 -9.53 -5.00 1.27
N ARG A 50 -10.38 -4.62 0.31
CA ARG A 50 -11.50 -5.45 -0.14
C ARG A 50 -11.03 -6.74 -0.82
N PHE A 51 -10.01 -6.66 -1.67
CA PHE A 51 -9.41 -7.84 -2.31
C PHE A 51 -8.81 -8.80 -1.29
N LEU A 52 -8.21 -8.28 -0.24
CA LEU A 52 -7.67 -9.05 0.87
C LEU A 52 -8.75 -9.61 1.82
N GLY A 53 -10.03 -9.23 1.62
CA GLY A 53 -11.13 -9.66 2.47
C GLY A 53 -11.09 -9.07 3.88
N ILE A 54 -10.51 -7.88 4.04
CA ILE A 54 -10.42 -7.19 5.32
C ILE A 54 -11.79 -6.62 5.70
N GLY A 55 -12.16 -6.77 6.98
CA GLY A 55 -13.47 -6.34 7.46
C GLY A 55 -13.61 -6.31 8.98
N ALA A 56 -14.85 -6.44 9.45
CA ALA A 56 -15.15 -6.41 10.88
C ALA A 56 -14.40 -7.52 11.64
N GLY A 57 -13.73 -7.14 12.72
CA GLY A 57 -12.90 -8.03 13.54
C GLY A 57 -11.41 -8.01 13.18
N ASP A 58 -11.06 -7.50 12.00
CA ASP A 58 -9.66 -7.31 11.59
C ASP A 58 -9.13 -5.95 12.04
N GLU A 59 -7.82 -5.84 12.17
CA GLU A 59 -7.11 -4.60 12.48
C GLU A 59 -6.21 -4.20 11.31
N VAL A 60 -6.24 -2.88 11.00
CA VAL A 60 -5.35 -2.23 10.04
C VAL A 60 -4.54 -1.18 10.79
N ILE A 61 -3.23 -1.19 10.63
CA ILE A 61 -2.32 -0.25 11.28
C ILE A 61 -1.79 0.74 10.25
N THR A 62 -1.77 2.03 10.57
CA THR A 62 -1.14 3.08 9.75
C THR A 62 -0.47 4.13 10.62
N SER A 63 0.29 5.05 10.00
CA SER A 63 0.90 6.20 10.69
C SER A 63 -0.18 7.20 11.14
N ALA A 64 0.02 7.83 12.29
CA ALA A 64 -0.80 8.96 12.73
C ALA A 64 -0.50 10.23 11.92
N TYR A 65 0.72 10.39 11.43
CA TYR A 65 1.13 11.50 10.57
C TYR A 65 0.91 11.14 9.10
N THR A 66 -0.31 11.35 8.64
CA THR A 66 -0.69 11.10 7.24
C THR A 66 -1.96 11.87 6.89
N TYR A 67 -2.29 11.87 5.61
CA TYR A 67 -3.60 12.32 5.13
C TYR A 67 -4.66 11.26 5.45
N THR A 68 -5.90 11.68 5.69
CA THR A 68 -7.01 10.78 6.04
C THR A 68 -7.24 9.64 5.04
N ALA A 69 -6.77 9.79 3.81
CA ALA A 69 -6.89 8.78 2.76
C ALA A 69 -6.16 7.45 3.06
N SER A 70 -5.07 7.49 3.84
CA SER A 70 -4.37 6.26 4.26
C SER A 70 -5.16 5.48 5.32
N ALA A 71 -6.02 6.15 6.07
CA ALA A 71 -6.77 5.60 7.21
C ALA A 71 -8.22 5.24 6.87
N SER A 72 -8.91 6.10 6.11
CA SER A 72 -10.35 5.96 5.81
C SER A 72 -10.73 4.63 5.14
N PRO A 73 -9.92 4.03 4.25
CA PRO A 73 -10.22 2.72 3.66
C PRO A 73 -10.45 1.61 4.70
N ALA A 74 -9.70 1.62 5.81
CA ALA A 74 -9.89 0.65 6.89
C ALA A 74 -11.30 0.80 7.52
N VAL A 75 -11.74 2.04 7.73
CA VAL A 75 -13.08 2.32 8.27
C VAL A 75 -14.17 1.94 7.25
N HIS A 76 -13.96 2.23 5.96
CA HIS A 76 -14.93 1.89 4.90
C HIS A 76 -15.17 0.38 4.77
N VAL A 77 -14.16 -0.45 5.03
CA VAL A 77 -14.34 -1.91 5.02
C VAL A 77 -14.81 -2.47 6.37
N GLY A 78 -14.96 -1.62 7.41
CA GLY A 78 -15.43 -2.01 8.73
C GLY A 78 -14.34 -2.60 9.64
N ALA A 79 -13.08 -2.47 9.28
CA ALA A 79 -11.96 -2.90 10.12
C ALA A 79 -11.69 -1.92 11.26
N THR A 80 -11.02 -2.39 12.30
CA THR A 80 -10.51 -1.56 13.39
C THR A 80 -9.23 -0.87 12.94
N LEU A 81 -9.23 0.45 12.92
CA LEU A 81 -8.06 1.25 12.60
C LEU A 81 -7.22 1.49 13.85
N LYS A 82 -5.90 1.25 13.74
CA LYS A 82 -4.91 1.60 14.74
C LYS A 82 -3.91 2.60 14.17
N PHE A 83 -3.60 3.63 14.95
CA PHE A 83 -2.56 4.59 14.60
C PHE A 83 -1.29 4.31 15.39
N ILE A 84 -0.17 4.42 14.70
CA ILE A 84 1.17 4.45 15.29
C ILE A 84 1.71 5.86 15.12
N ASP A 85 2.22 6.45 16.19
CA ASP A 85 2.85 7.76 16.14
C ASP A 85 4.15 7.71 15.34
N VAL A 86 4.67 8.86 14.98
CA VAL A 86 5.97 8.98 14.33
C VAL A 86 7.09 8.90 15.36
N ALA A 87 8.26 8.43 14.92
CA ALA A 87 9.45 8.47 15.75
C ALA A 87 9.87 9.93 16.05
N PRO A 88 10.51 10.22 17.19
CA PRO A 88 11.02 11.55 17.50
C PRO A 88 11.89 12.09 16.35
N ASP A 89 11.67 13.34 16.00
CA ASP A 89 12.40 14.05 14.93
C ASP A 89 12.31 13.41 13.53
N SER A 90 11.26 12.61 13.30
CA SER A 90 11.00 11.91 12.03
C SER A 90 9.55 12.09 11.57
N PHE A 91 9.30 11.82 10.29
CA PHE A 91 7.95 11.65 9.72
C PHE A 91 7.58 10.18 9.51
N GLU A 92 8.52 9.27 9.73
CA GLU A 92 8.27 7.83 9.66
C GLU A 92 7.60 7.33 10.95
N MET A 93 6.77 6.29 10.82
CA MET A 93 6.16 5.67 11.98
C MET A 93 7.22 5.11 12.94
N ASP A 94 6.93 5.11 14.24
CA ASP A 94 7.77 4.44 15.23
C ASP A 94 7.67 2.93 15.05
N TYR A 95 8.75 2.32 14.56
CA TYR A 95 8.78 0.88 14.26
C TYR A 95 8.74 -0.01 15.51
N ASP A 96 9.23 0.47 16.67
CA ASP A 96 9.15 -0.28 17.91
C ASP A 96 7.69 -0.27 18.44
N ALA A 97 7.01 0.88 18.32
CA ALA A 97 5.59 0.98 18.60
C ALA A 97 4.75 0.15 17.60
N LEU A 98 5.14 0.12 16.31
CA LEU A 98 4.52 -0.75 15.32
C LEU A 98 4.60 -2.22 15.72
N GLU A 99 5.79 -2.70 16.10
CA GLU A 99 5.98 -4.08 16.51
C GLU A 99 5.13 -4.44 17.73
N ALA A 100 5.05 -3.54 18.71
CA ALA A 100 4.24 -3.72 19.93
C ALA A 100 2.72 -3.73 19.65
N ALA A 101 2.27 -3.02 18.62
CA ALA A 101 0.85 -2.89 18.27
C ALA A 101 0.27 -4.07 17.51
N ILE A 102 1.10 -4.94 16.93
CA ILE A 102 0.65 -6.12 16.16
C ILE A 102 0.02 -7.14 17.10
N THR A 103 -1.20 -7.55 16.80
CA THR A 103 -1.99 -8.56 17.52
C THR A 103 -2.43 -9.69 16.57
N GLU A 104 -3.11 -10.69 17.10
CA GLU A 104 -3.72 -11.77 16.31
C GLU A 104 -4.80 -11.28 15.32
N LYS A 105 -5.35 -10.07 15.56
CA LYS A 105 -6.34 -9.44 14.67
C LYS A 105 -5.70 -8.61 13.56
N THR A 106 -4.43 -8.26 13.69
CA THR A 106 -3.74 -7.41 12.71
C THR A 106 -3.57 -8.15 11.39
N LYS A 107 -4.13 -7.58 10.32
CA LYS A 107 -4.08 -8.15 8.96
C LYS A 107 -3.22 -7.35 8.01
N VAL A 108 -3.27 -6.02 8.12
CA VAL A 108 -2.60 -5.13 7.18
C VAL A 108 -1.88 -4.01 7.94
N ILE A 109 -0.70 -3.68 7.49
CA ILE A 109 0.01 -2.44 7.82
C ILE A 109 0.02 -1.57 6.57
N VAL A 110 -0.33 -0.29 6.71
CA VAL A 110 -0.28 0.72 5.66
C VAL A 110 0.81 1.73 6.03
N PRO A 111 2.09 1.46 5.69
CA PRO A 111 3.13 2.46 5.79
C PRO A 111 2.90 3.57 4.77
N VAL A 112 3.30 4.80 5.10
CA VAL A 112 3.08 5.97 4.25
C VAL A 112 4.42 6.59 3.87
N ASP A 113 4.72 6.64 2.58
CA ASP A 113 5.93 7.24 2.03
C ASP A 113 5.76 8.76 1.93
N ILE A 114 5.64 9.40 3.10
CA ILE A 114 5.29 10.82 3.21
C ILE A 114 6.34 11.71 2.54
N ALA A 115 5.90 12.73 1.81
CA ALA A 115 6.75 13.67 1.07
C ALA A 115 7.76 13.01 0.11
N GLY A 116 7.51 11.76 -0.31
CA GLY A 116 8.39 11.02 -1.21
C GLY A 116 9.58 10.35 -0.52
N VAL A 117 9.58 10.29 0.81
CA VAL A 117 10.58 9.55 1.59
C VAL A 117 10.05 8.15 1.88
N PRO A 118 10.66 7.09 1.30
CA PRO A 118 10.24 5.72 1.56
C PRO A 118 10.46 5.34 3.03
N CYS A 119 9.50 4.64 3.60
CA CYS A 119 9.67 4.02 4.92
C CYS A 119 10.80 2.98 4.91
N ASP A 120 11.31 2.62 6.08
CA ASP A 120 12.25 1.49 6.22
C ASP A 120 11.52 0.15 6.04
N TYR A 121 11.35 -0.24 4.78
CA TYR A 121 10.66 -1.49 4.43
C TYR A 121 11.40 -2.73 4.90
N ASP A 122 12.72 -2.70 5.01
CA ASP A 122 13.48 -3.84 5.53
C ASP A 122 13.10 -4.08 7.00
N ARG A 123 13.05 -3.02 7.80
CA ARG A 123 12.60 -3.10 9.20
C ARG A 123 11.14 -3.52 9.32
N ILE A 124 10.24 -3.00 8.47
CA ILE A 124 8.83 -3.41 8.46
C ILE A 124 8.70 -4.90 8.15
N PHE A 125 9.40 -5.41 7.13
CA PHE A 125 9.33 -6.82 6.77
C PHE A 125 9.95 -7.73 7.84
N ASP A 126 11.03 -7.32 8.49
CA ASP A 126 11.60 -8.04 9.63
C ASP A 126 10.60 -8.14 10.80
N ILE A 127 9.86 -7.04 11.08
CA ILE A 127 8.82 -7.04 12.11
C ILE A 127 7.70 -8.02 11.78
N VAL A 128 7.15 -7.96 10.57
CA VAL A 128 6.02 -8.85 10.22
C VAL A 128 6.44 -10.33 10.15
N GLU A 129 7.69 -10.63 9.80
CA GLU A 129 8.21 -12.00 9.87
C GLU A 129 8.39 -12.47 11.33
N ARG A 130 8.93 -11.64 12.23
CA ARG A 130 9.02 -11.98 13.67
C ARG A 130 7.65 -12.21 14.30
N LYS A 131 6.62 -11.46 13.87
CA LYS A 131 5.24 -11.55 14.38
C LYS A 131 4.36 -12.55 13.62
N LYS A 132 4.91 -13.30 12.68
CA LYS A 132 4.18 -14.23 11.81
C LYS A 132 3.29 -15.23 12.55
N ALA A 133 3.71 -15.68 13.73
CA ALA A 133 2.93 -16.61 14.55
C ALA A 133 1.58 -16.03 15.03
N LEU A 134 1.43 -14.71 15.07
CA LEU A 134 0.18 -14.03 15.43
C LEU A 134 -0.79 -13.90 14.24
N PHE A 135 -0.34 -14.19 13.03
CA PHE A 135 -1.17 -14.00 11.84
C PHE A 135 -2.07 -15.20 11.57
N HIS A 136 -3.37 -14.97 11.59
CA HIS A 136 -4.39 -15.98 11.29
C HIS A 136 -5.10 -15.65 9.97
N PRO A 137 -4.71 -16.30 8.84
CA PRO A 137 -5.29 -16.00 7.53
C PRO A 137 -6.76 -16.44 7.47
N SER A 138 -7.63 -15.59 6.92
CA SER A 138 -9.07 -15.85 6.75
C SER A 138 -9.45 -16.33 5.33
N ASN A 139 -8.54 -16.20 4.36
CA ASN A 139 -8.77 -16.62 2.97
C ASN A 139 -7.47 -17.08 2.29
N ASP A 140 -7.59 -17.54 1.03
CA ASP A 140 -6.45 -18.12 0.29
C ASP A 140 -5.35 -17.10 -0.03
N VAL A 141 -5.71 -15.85 -0.30
CA VAL A 141 -4.74 -14.79 -0.57
C VAL A 141 -3.91 -14.51 0.68
N GLN A 142 -4.56 -14.35 1.83
CA GLN A 142 -3.87 -14.16 3.10
C GLN A 142 -3.01 -15.39 3.47
N ARG A 143 -3.48 -16.62 3.17
CA ARG A 143 -2.70 -17.85 3.37
C ARG A 143 -1.45 -17.89 2.50
N ALA A 144 -1.55 -17.45 1.25
CA ALA A 144 -0.41 -17.42 0.33
C ALA A 144 0.69 -16.44 0.79
N ILE A 145 0.31 -15.31 1.37
CA ILE A 145 1.26 -14.33 1.93
C ILE A 145 1.81 -14.84 3.28
N GLY A 146 0.95 -15.39 4.14
CA GLY A 146 1.31 -16.12 5.36
C GLY A 146 1.83 -15.26 6.51
N ARG A 147 1.71 -13.94 6.47
CA ARG A 147 2.06 -12.96 7.51
C ARG A 147 1.21 -11.71 7.39
N VAL A 148 1.34 -10.78 8.33
CA VAL A 148 0.73 -9.45 8.21
C VAL A 148 1.16 -8.81 6.88
N ILE A 149 0.19 -8.30 6.15
CA ILE A 149 0.35 -7.81 4.77
C ILE A 149 0.80 -6.36 4.82
N VAL A 150 1.75 -5.99 3.97
CA VAL A 150 2.24 -4.61 3.85
C VAL A 150 1.64 -4.00 2.58
N ALA A 151 0.78 -3.00 2.76
CA ALA A 151 0.13 -2.26 1.68
C ALA A 151 0.57 -0.80 1.73
N ALA A 152 1.61 -0.44 0.99
CA ALA A 152 2.20 0.89 1.02
C ALA A 152 1.28 1.96 0.43
N ASP A 153 1.16 3.10 1.11
CA ASP A 153 0.65 4.34 0.55
C ASP A 153 1.83 5.17 0.03
N SER A 154 2.09 5.06 -1.26
CA SER A 154 3.17 5.76 -1.95
C SER A 154 2.65 6.92 -2.83
N ALA A 155 1.47 7.47 -2.51
CA ALA A 155 0.87 8.56 -3.28
C ALA A 155 1.81 9.78 -3.46
N HIS A 156 2.68 10.06 -2.48
CA HIS A 156 3.70 11.11 -2.56
C HIS A 156 5.04 10.62 -3.14
N ALA A 157 5.22 9.33 -3.36
CA ALA A 157 6.52 8.73 -3.65
C ALA A 157 6.65 8.19 -5.08
N PHE A 158 5.79 8.63 -6.01
CA PHE A 158 5.92 8.25 -7.42
C PHE A 158 7.26 8.72 -7.98
N GLY A 159 8.10 7.77 -8.42
CA GLY A 159 9.46 8.04 -8.91
C GLY A 159 10.55 7.99 -7.83
N ALA A 160 10.20 7.95 -6.56
CA ALA A 160 11.15 7.69 -5.48
C ALA A 160 11.61 6.22 -5.49
N SER A 161 12.69 5.93 -4.78
CA SER A 161 13.27 4.59 -4.73
C SER A 161 13.88 4.32 -3.37
N TYR A 162 13.87 3.05 -3.00
CA TYR A 162 14.46 2.50 -1.78
C TYR A 162 15.67 1.62 -2.14
N MET A 163 16.71 1.66 -1.32
CA MET A 163 17.88 0.78 -1.50
C MET A 163 17.72 -0.45 -0.62
N ARG A 164 17.64 -1.64 -1.22
CA ARG A 164 17.54 -2.93 -0.52
C ARG A 164 18.67 -3.83 -0.99
N ALA A 165 19.52 -4.28 -0.06
CA ALA A 165 20.66 -5.16 -0.35
C ALA A 165 21.56 -4.67 -1.51
N GLY A 166 21.69 -3.35 -1.67
CA GLY A 166 22.50 -2.74 -2.74
C GLY A 166 21.77 -2.57 -4.08
N GLU A 167 20.53 -3.01 -4.19
CA GLU A 167 19.69 -2.83 -5.37
C GLU A 167 18.70 -1.67 -5.17
N ARG A 168 18.44 -0.93 -6.25
CA ARG A 168 17.47 0.16 -6.26
C ARG A 168 16.10 -0.38 -6.60
N ILE A 169 15.16 -0.31 -5.64
CA ILE A 169 13.77 -0.70 -5.81
C ILE A 169 12.92 0.57 -5.88
N MET A 170 12.08 0.67 -6.89
CA MET A 170 11.16 1.82 -7.03
C MET A 170 10.02 1.73 -6.01
N CYS A 171 9.63 2.86 -5.42
CA CYS A 171 8.35 2.97 -4.73
C CYS A 171 7.23 2.60 -5.71
N GLY A 172 6.43 1.64 -5.35
CA GLY A 172 5.52 0.93 -6.27
C GLY A 172 5.83 -0.56 -6.35
N ASN A 173 7.03 -0.98 -5.86
CA ASN A 173 7.41 -2.39 -5.76
C ASN A 173 8.15 -2.68 -4.43
N VAL A 174 7.94 -1.87 -3.41
CA VAL A 174 8.63 -2.02 -2.11
C VAL A 174 7.86 -2.88 -1.12
N ALA A 175 6.56 -3.10 -1.36
CA ALA A 175 5.62 -3.78 -0.46
C ALA A 175 4.86 -4.90 -1.19
N ASP A 176 3.98 -5.63 -0.48
CA ASP A 176 3.11 -6.65 -1.10
C ASP A 176 2.12 -6.00 -2.08
N PHE A 177 1.63 -4.82 -1.71
CA PHE A 177 0.79 -3.95 -2.54
C PHE A 177 1.24 -2.51 -2.37
N THR A 178 1.06 -1.69 -3.40
CA THR A 178 1.36 -0.24 -3.34
C THR A 178 0.26 0.55 -4.04
N SER A 179 -0.15 1.67 -3.43
CA SER A 179 -1.10 2.62 -4.01
C SER A 179 -0.45 3.97 -4.27
#